data_5ecdf5fa753cca22c07f07d30d1e2476
#
_entry.id   5ecdf5fa753cca22c07f07d30d1e2476
#
_cell.length_a   1.000
_cell.length_b   1.000
_cell.length_c   1.000
_cell.angle_alpha   90.00
_cell.angle_beta   90.00
_cell.angle_gamma   90.00
#
_symmetry.space_group_name_H-M   'P 1'
#
loop_
_entity.id
_entity.type
_entity.pdbx_description
1 polymer ?
#
loop_
_entity_poly.entity_id
_entity_poly.type
_entity_poly.pdbx_seq_one_letter_code
_entity_poly.pdbx_strand_id
1 'polypeptide(L)'
;MLKVVKFGGSSLASAEQFKKVADIIHADESRRYVVPSAPGKRFKEDVKVTDMLYDCYGVASKGYDFSDIFDDIKARYQEIIDDLGLDLSLEKELPTLRLLSEPEQDAIMPLPEVST
;
A
#
# COMPACT_ATOMS: atom_id res chain seq x y z
N MET A 1 -22.57 -11.50 15.71
CA MET A 1 -21.58 -10.53 16.24
C MET A 1 -20.69 -10.06 15.13
N LEU A 2 -20.53 -8.74 14.96
CA LEU A 2 -19.62 -8.19 13.96
C LEU A 2 -18.17 -8.27 14.45
N LYS A 3 -17.27 -8.64 13.57
CA LYS A 3 -15.85 -8.75 13.86
C LYS A 3 -15.04 -7.72 13.09
N VAL A 4 -14.01 -7.20 13.73
CA VAL A 4 -12.97 -6.39 13.07
C VAL A 4 -11.76 -7.29 12.88
N VAL A 5 -11.25 -7.37 11.66
CA VAL A 5 -10.09 -8.19 11.34
C VAL A 5 -8.98 -7.32 10.76
N LYS A 6 -7.75 -7.59 11.18
CA LYS A 6 -6.58 -6.86 10.73
C LYS A 6 -5.63 -7.83 10.02
N PHE A 7 -5.10 -7.37 8.89
CA PHE A 7 -4.10 -8.12 8.14
C PHE A 7 -2.80 -7.32 8.09
N GLY A 8 -1.73 -7.92 8.58
CA GLY A 8 -0.40 -7.30 8.55
C GLY A 8 0.21 -7.31 7.16
N GLY A 9 1.36 -6.65 7.02
CA GLY A 9 2.02 -6.47 5.73
C GLY A 9 2.41 -7.76 5.03
N SER A 10 2.86 -8.77 5.76
CA SER A 10 3.24 -10.05 5.17
C SER A 10 2.04 -10.79 4.56
N SER A 11 0.85 -10.57 5.11
CA SER A 11 -0.39 -11.14 4.58
C SER A 11 -0.85 -10.48 3.29
N LEU A 12 -0.27 -9.33 2.94
CA LEU A 12 -0.65 -8.51 1.79
C LEU A 12 0.54 -8.29 0.85
N ALA A 13 1.60 -9.09 0.97
CA ALA A 13 2.84 -8.87 0.25
C ALA A 13 2.75 -9.23 -1.24
N SER A 14 1.85 -10.10 -1.62
CA SER A 14 1.72 -10.60 -3.01
C SER A 14 0.27 -10.96 -3.32
N ALA A 15 -0.02 -11.18 -4.59
CA ALA A 15 -1.34 -11.63 -5.04
C ALA A 15 -1.76 -12.94 -4.39
N GLU A 16 -0.83 -13.87 -4.23
CA GLU A 16 -1.11 -15.15 -3.57
C GLU A 16 -1.61 -14.94 -2.14
N GLN A 17 -0.97 -14.03 -1.40
CA GLN A 17 -1.38 -13.72 -0.03
C GLN A 17 -2.73 -12.99 -0.01
N PHE A 18 -2.99 -12.10 -0.98
CA PHE A 18 -4.31 -11.45 -1.12
C PHE A 18 -5.43 -12.48 -1.30
N LYS A 19 -5.19 -13.52 -2.08
CA LYS A 19 -6.18 -14.58 -2.28
C LYS A 19 -6.50 -15.29 -0.97
N LYS A 20 -5.48 -15.57 -0.16
CA LYS A 20 -5.67 -16.18 1.16
C LYS A 20 -6.48 -15.27 2.09
N VAL A 21 -6.19 -13.98 2.07
CA VAL A 21 -6.94 -12.98 2.85
C VAL A 21 -8.41 -12.95 2.43
N ALA A 22 -8.68 -12.95 1.12
CA ALA A 22 -10.03 -12.98 0.61
C ALA A 22 -10.79 -14.23 1.09
N ASP A 23 -10.15 -15.39 1.06
CA ASP A 23 -10.74 -16.64 1.53
C ASP A 23 -11.09 -16.56 3.02
N ILE A 24 -10.20 -15.97 3.83
CA ILE A 24 -10.44 -15.78 5.26
C ILE A 24 -11.63 -14.87 5.50
N ILE A 25 -11.73 -13.77 4.78
CA ILE A 25 -12.83 -12.82 4.92
C ILE A 25 -14.16 -13.48 4.52
N HIS A 26 -14.18 -14.20 3.42
CA HIS A 26 -15.39 -14.85 2.92
C HIS A 26 -15.81 -16.06 3.74
N ALA A 27 -14.92 -16.65 4.52
CA ALA A 27 -15.23 -17.82 5.34
C ALA A 27 -16.15 -17.51 6.53
N ASP A 28 -16.29 -16.25 6.91
CA ASP A 28 -17.12 -15.85 8.06
C ASP A 28 -17.76 -14.50 7.77
N GLU A 29 -19.09 -14.51 7.62
CA GLU A 29 -19.87 -13.29 7.30
C GLU A 29 -19.77 -12.22 8.39
N SER A 30 -19.42 -12.58 9.62
CA SER A 30 -19.27 -11.61 10.71
C SER A 30 -18.00 -10.77 10.59
N ARG A 31 -17.06 -11.12 9.71
CA ARG A 31 -15.84 -10.34 9.41
C ARG A 31 -16.17 -9.20 8.47
N ARG A 32 -16.79 -8.17 9.00
CA ARG A 32 -17.35 -7.05 8.21
C ARG A 32 -16.44 -5.85 8.14
N TYR A 33 -15.55 -5.70 9.10
CA TYR A 33 -14.61 -4.58 9.16
C TYR A 33 -13.20 -5.08 8.97
N VAL A 34 -12.56 -4.66 7.88
CA VAL A 34 -11.23 -5.13 7.47
C VAL A 34 -10.25 -3.97 7.51
N VAL A 35 -9.15 -4.16 8.23
CA VAL A 35 -8.07 -3.16 8.32
C VAL A 35 -6.83 -3.75 7.66
N PRO A 36 -6.54 -3.37 6.42
CA PRO A 36 -5.34 -3.85 5.73
C PRO A 36 -4.13 -2.97 6.04
N SER A 37 -2.95 -3.59 6.07
CA SER A 37 -1.68 -2.88 6.09
C SER A 37 -1.19 -2.64 4.66
N ALA A 38 -0.13 -1.84 4.51
CA ALA A 38 0.59 -1.76 3.25
C ALA A 38 1.32 -3.09 2.98
N PRO A 39 1.59 -3.44 1.70
CA PRO A 39 2.29 -4.67 1.39
C PRO A 39 3.65 -4.79 2.08
N GLY A 40 3.87 -5.93 2.72
CA GLY A 40 5.11 -6.23 3.41
C GLY A 40 6.13 -6.92 2.50
N LYS A 41 7.07 -7.62 3.12
CA LYS A 41 8.11 -8.36 2.40
C LYS A 41 7.53 -9.60 1.72
N ARG A 42 7.89 -9.80 0.44
CA ARG A 42 7.53 -11.01 -0.31
C ARG A 42 8.48 -12.17 0.03
N PHE A 43 9.71 -11.83 0.45
CA PHE A 43 10.76 -12.76 0.85
C PHE A 43 11.66 -12.05 1.86
N LYS A 44 12.60 -12.80 2.46
CA LYS A 44 13.40 -12.30 3.58
C LYS A 44 14.16 -11.00 3.30
N GLU A 45 14.74 -10.87 2.12
CA GLU A 45 15.56 -9.73 1.72
C GLU A 45 14.77 -8.60 1.05
N ASP A 46 13.45 -8.76 0.94
CA ASP A 46 12.60 -7.75 0.30
C ASP A 46 12.43 -6.52 1.21
N VAL A 47 11.84 -5.48 0.67
CA VAL A 47 11.58 -4.21 1.36
C VAL A 47 10.08 -4.03 1.53
N LYS A 48 9.66 -3.58 2.70
CA LYS A 48 8.24 -3.23 2.94
C LYS A 48 7.90 -1.94 2.22
N VAL A 49 6.65 -1.85 1.73
CA VAL A 49 6.18 -0.61 1.08
C VAL A 49 6.26 0.59 2.02
N THR A 50 5.96 0.42 3.31
CA THR A 50 6.10 1.51 4.28
C THR A 50 7.52 2.04 4.35
N ASP A 51 8.53 1.17 4.32
CA ASP A 51 9.93 1.59 4.32
C ASP A 51 10.29 2.32 3.03
N MET A 52 9.75 1.89 1.90
CA MET A 52 9.93 2.58 0.61
C MET A 52 9.33 3.98 0.65
N LEU A 53 8.18 4.15 1.30
CA LEU A 53 7.56 5.47 1.47
C LEU A 53 8.42 6.38 2.36
N TYR A 54 8.99 5.86 3.44
CA TYR A 54 9.92 6.61 4.27
C TYR A 54 11.18 7.00 3.48
N ASP A 55 11.69 6.13 2.64
CA ASP A 55 12.84 6.43 1.78
C ASP A 55 12.51 7.54 0.79
N CYS A 56 11.32 7.50 0.17
CA CYS A 56 10.85 8.58 -0.69
C CYS A 56 10.87 9.92 0.03
N TYR A 57 10.30 9.97 1.23
CA TYR A 57 10.26 11.18 2.02
C TYR A 57 11.66 11.65 2.38
N GLY A 58 12.54 10.75 2.80
CA GLY A 58 13.91 11.07 3.17
C GLY A 58 14.69 11.68 2.01
N VAL A 59 14.54 11.13 0.81
CA VAL A 59 15.20 11.64 -0.41
C VAL A 59 14.61 12.98 -0.81
N ALA A 60 13.28 13.09 -0.82
CA ALA A 60 12.58 14.32 -1.20
C ALA A 60 12.86 15.46 -0.24
N SER A 61 12.96 15.18 1.06
CA SER A 61 13.23 16.21 2.07
C SER A 61 14.62 16.83 1.95
N LYS A 62 15.54 16.13 1.26
CA LYS A 62 16.89 16.63 0.96
C LYS A 62 16.96 17.34 -0.39
N GLY A 63 15.83 17.48 -1.08
CA GLY A 63 15.76 18.11 -2.39
C GLY A 63 16.20 17.23 -3.55
N TYR A 64 16.35 15.92 -3.33
CA TYR A 64 16.73 14.99 -4.39
C TYR A 64 15.49 14.40 -5.06
N ASP A 65 15.69 13.90 -6.28
CA ASP A 65 14.63 13.24 -7.04
C ASP A 65 14.32 11.86 -6.45
N PHE A 66 13.07 11.64 -6.12
CA PHE A 66 12.59 10.38 -5.55
C PHE A 66 11.80 9.52 -6.55
N SER A 67 11.84 9.88 -7.82
CA SER A 67 11.03 9.21 -8.85
C SER A 67 11.30 7.71 -8.95
N ASP A 68 12.57 7.30 -8.84
CA ASP A 68 12.94 5.89 -8.95
C ASP A 68 12.33 5.06 -7.81
N ILE A 69 12.38 5.58 -6.58
CA ILE A 69 11.79 4.89 -5.42
C ILE A 69 10.28 4.83 -5.57
N PHE A 70 9.67 5.93 -6.02
CA PHE A 70 8.23 5.99 -6.21
C PHE A 70 7.78 5.01 -7.30
N ASP A 71 8.54 4.88 -8.37
CA ASP A 71 8.27 3.93 -9.45
C ASP A 71 8.35 2.48 -8.95
N ASP A 72 9.25 2.18 -8.04
CA ASP A 72 9.35 0.86 -7.41
C ASP A 72 8.11 0.55 -6.57
N ILE A 73 7.60 1.53 -5.83
CA ILE A 73 6.35 1.37 -5.07
C ILE A 73 5.19 1.09 -6.02
N LYS A 74 5.10 1.87 -7.09
CA LYS A 74 4.08 1.71 -8.13
C LYS A 74 4.14 0.31 -8.73
N ALA A 75 5.33 -0.18 -9.03
CA ALA A 75 5.54 -1.50 -9.60
C ALA A 75 5.07 -2.61 -8.65
N ARG A 76 5.28 -2.46 -7.34
CA ARG A 76 4.83 -3.41 -6.33
C ARG A 76 3.31 -3.56 -6.35
N TYR A 77 2.59 -2.47 -6.38
CA TYR A 77 1.13 -2.50 -6.45
C TYR A 77 0.63 -3.03 -7.79
N GLN A 78 1.28 -2.62 -8.87
CA GLN A 78 0.89 -3.07 -10.21
C GLN A 78 1.05 -4.58 -10.37
N GLU A 79 2.11 -5.15 -9.81
CA GLU A 79 2.32 -6.60 -9.81
C GLU A 79 1.17 -7.33 -9.14
N ILE A 80 0.73 -6.85 -7.99
CA ILE A 80 -0.41 -7.44 -7.27
C ILE A 80 -1.69 -7.35 -8.10
N ILE A 81 -1.96 -6.18 -8.69
CA ILE A 81 -3.14 -5.95 -9.52
C ILE A 81 -3.14 -6.89 -10.73
N ASP A 82 -2.01 -6.99 -11.42
CA ASP A 82 -1.88 -7.83 -12.61
C ASP A 82 -2.02 -9.32 -12.26
N ASP A 83 -1.37 -9.76 -11.19
CA ASP A 83 -1.39 -11.17 -10.77
C ASP A 83 -2.77 -11.59 -10.25
N LEU A 84 -3.54 -10.66 -9.71
CA LEU A 84 -4.94 -10.90 -9.31
C LEU A 84 -5.91 -10.83 -10.49
N GLY A 85 -5.46 -10.33 -11.64
CA GLY A 85 -6.32 -10.16 -12.81
C GLY A 85 -7.39 -9.09 -12.62
N LEU A 86 -7.11 -8.06 -11.83
CA LEU A 86 -8.07 -7.00 -11.56
C LEU A 86 -8.08 -5.97 -12.70
N ASP A 87 -9.27 -5.51 -13.03
CA ASP A 87 -9.45 -4.37 -13.94
C ASP A 87 -9.47 -3.09 -13.10
N LEU A 88 -8.30 -2.74 -12.58
CA LEU A 88 -8.12 -1.64 -11.65
C LEU A 88 -6.85 -0.88 -12.02
N SER A 89 -6.93 0.45 -11.93
CA SER A 89 -5.78 1.32 -12.14
C SER A 89 -5.62 2.26 -10.96
N LEU A 90 -4.38 2.44 -10.50
CA LEU A 90 -4.02 3.40 -9.47
C LEU A 90 -3.60 4.76 -10.05
N GLU A 91 -3.77 4.97 -11.35
CA GLU A 91 -3.32 6.20 -12.01
C GLU A 91 -3.94 7.47 -11.43
N LYS A 92 -5.13 7.37 -10.84
CA LYS A 92 -5.79 8.53 -10.20
C LYS A 92 -5.22 8.83 -8.82
N GLU A 93 -4.83 7.82 -8.09
CA GLU A 93 -4.35 7.94 -6.70
C GLU A 93 -2.86 8.22 -6.60
N LEU A 94 -2.07 7.74 -7.56
CA LEU A 94 -0.61 7.90 -7.53
C LEU A 94 -0.15 9.36 -7.56
N PRO A 95 -0.73 10.25 -8.38
CA PRO A 95 -0.35 11.66 -8.34
C PRO A 95 -0.59 12.30 -6.97
N THR A 96 -1.68 11.94 -6.30
CA THR A 96 -2.00 12.44 -4.96
C THR A 96 -0.97 11.96 -3.94
N LEU A 97 -0.60 10.68 -3.98
CA LEU A 97 0.43 10.12 -3.11
C LEU A 97 1.78 10.80 -3.33
N ARG A 98 2.12 11.08 -4.59
CA ARG A 98 3.35 11.77 -4.93
C ARG A 98 3.37 13.18 -4.34
N LEU A 99 2.28 13.92 -4.46
CA LEU A 99 2.14 15.25 -3.88
C LEU A 99 2.30 15.23 -2.36
N LEU A 100 1.72 14.23 -1.71
CA LEU A 100 1.83 14.07 -0.26
C LEU A 100 3.26 13.75 0.19
N SER A 101 4.08 13.21 -0.70
CA SER A 101 5.48 12.89 -0.42
C SER A 101 6.41 14.08 -0.64
N GLU A 102 5.94 15.18 -1.24
CA GLU A 102 6.77 16.34 -1.52
C GLU A 102 6.96 17.20 -0.27
N PRO A 103 8.22 17.53 0.09
CA PRO A 103 8.50 18.24 1.34
C PRO A 103 8.11 19.72 1.32
N GLU A 104 7.79 20.28 0.16
CA GLU A 104 7.36 21.66 -0.01
C GLU A 104 5.92 21.88 0.40
N GLN A 105 5.18 20.83 0.56
CA GLN A 105 3.86 20.92 1.13
C GLN A 105 4.04 21.08 2.63
N ASP A 106 3.47 22.15 3.15
CA ASP A 106 3.48 22.38 4.59
C ASP A 106 3.22 21.08 5.30
N ALA A 107 4.15 20.77 6.18
CA ALA A 107 4.27 19.46 6.82
C ALA A 107 3.05 19.04 7.63
N ILE A 108 1.95 19.71 7.49
CA ILE A 108 0.74 19.42 8.23
C ILE A 108 -0.42 19.26 7.24
N MET A 109 -0.21 18.44 6.23
CA MET A 109 -1.37 17.97 5.50
C MET A 109 -1.94 16.78 6.23
N PRO A 110 -3.17 16.87 6.74
CA PRO A 110 -3.80 15.69 7.29
C PRO A 110 -3.87 14.64 6.19
N LEU A 111 -3.51 13.42 6.53
CA LEU A 111 -3.70 12.30 5.62
C LEU A 111 -5.15 12.31 5.17
N PRO A 112 -5.42 12.19 3.86
CA PRO A 112 -6.79 12.09 3.41
C PRO A 112 -7.47 10.93 4.11
N GLU A 113 -8.66 11.17 4.62
CA GLU A 113 -9.45 10.09 5.19
C GLU A 113 -9.61 9.00 4.13
N VAL A 114 -9.22 7.80 4.50
CA VAL A 114 -9.46 6.66 3.64
C VAL A 114 -10.96 6.42 3.67
N SER A 115 -11.63 6.85 2.61
CA SER A 115 -13.04 6.50 2.45
C SER A 115 -13.10 5.01 2.18
N THR A 116 -13.62 4.32 3.12
CA THR A 116 -13.93 2.90 2.94
C THR A 116 -15.10 2.74 1.98
#